data_81af7b230829a46ce4c81967c8ec23f6
#
_entry.id   81af7b230829a46ce4c81967c8ec23f6
#
_cell.length_a   1.000
_cell.length_b   1.000
_cell.length_c   1.000
_cell.angle_alpha   90.00
_cell.angle_beta   90.00
_cell.angle_gamma   90.00
#
_symmetry.space_group_name_H-M   'P 1'
#
loop_
_entity.id
_entity.type
_entity.pdbx_description
1 polymer ?
#
loop_
_entity_poly.entity_id
_entity_poly.type
_entity_poly.pdbx_seq_one_letter_code
_entity_poly.pdbx_strand_id
1 'polypeptide(L)'
;MDNTSALPTRFNVRAYFILFDDAQDAVLVSDELIFGNAYTKFPGGGVEFGEGPSQTVVREAMEEMKQPIEVTGHFYTTDFYLQSFFHPADQIISIYYSARMIGEQQFTDAQIAFDFKQRIYNEESFRWVKLSTIREDMFHFAADKRVARMLATMVR
;
A
#
# COMPACT_ATOMS: atom_id res chain seq x y z
N MET A 1 -25.78 -21.15 -13.85
CA MET A 1 -24.66 -20.52 -14.56
C MET A 1 -23.45 -20.63 -13.67
N ASP A 2 -22.53 -21.51 -14.03
CA ASP A 2 -21.29 -21.69 -13.29
C ASP A 2 -20.44 -20.45 -13.45
N ASN A 3 -20.43 -19.62 -12.40
CA ASN A 3 -19.55 -18.47 -12.32
C ASN A 3 -18.17 -18.94 -11.84
N THR A 4 -17.56 -19.87 -12.59
CA THR A 4 -16.18 -20.22 -12.41
C THR A 4 -15.36 -19.11 -13.04
N SER A 5 -14.98 -18.12 -12.23
CA SER A 5 -13.98 -17.15 -12.67
C SER A 5 -12.75 -17.93 -13.10
N ALA A 6 -12.26 -17.70 -14.32
CA ALA A 6 -11.07 -18.35 -14.82
C ALA A 6 -9.90 -18.11 -13.87
N LEU A 7 -9.06 -19.13 -13.66
CA LEU A 7 -7.84 -18.99 -12.87
C LEU A 7 -6.90 -17.96 -13.53
N PRO A 8 -6.15 -17.22 -12.75
CA PRO A 8 -5.08 -16.37 -13.27
C PRO A 8 -4.06 -17.18 -14.06
N THR A 9 -3.37 -16.53 -14.97
CA THR A 9 -2.40 -17.14 -15.87
C THR A 9 -0.97 -16.64 -15.66
N ARG A 10 -0.77 -15.63 -14.81
CA ARG A 10 0.55 -15.08 -14.54
C ARG A 10 0.61 -14.55 -13.10
N PHE A 11 1.82 -14.49 -12.56
CA PHE A 11 2.05 -13.85 -11.27
C PHE A 11 2.35 -12.36 -11.46
N ASN A 12 1.83 -11.55 -10.55
CA ASN A 12 2.15 -10.15 -10.42
C ASN A 12 2.69 -9.94 -9.00
N VAL A 13 4.00 -9.74 -8.91
CA VAL A 13 4.67 -9.52 -7.62
C VAL A 13 4.65 -8.03 -7.33
N ARG A 14 4.12 -7.66 -6.17
CA ARG A 14 3.99 -6.27 -5.76
C ARG A 14 4.65 -6.05 -4.41
N ALA A 15 5.22 -4.88 -4.22
CA ALA A 15 5.87 -4.52 -2.97
C ALA A 15 5.28 -3.21 -2.43
N TYR A 16 4.99 -3.20 -1.15
CA TYR A 16 4.39 -2.08 -0.44
C TYR A 16 5.23 -1.72 0.78
N PHE A 17 5.15 -0.47 1.21
CA PHE A 17 5.85 -0.05 2.40
C PHE A 17 4.88 0.50 3.45
N ILE A 18 5.17 0.15 4.69
CA ILE A 18 4.50 0.69 5.87
C ILE A 18 5.47 1.74 6.42
N LEU A 19 5.19 2.99 6.08
CA LEU A 19 6.02 4.11 6.49
C LEU A 19 5.58 4.55 7.89
N PHE A 20 6.47 4.36 8.86
CA PHE A 20 6.21 4.74 10.24
C PHE A 20 6.71 6.17 10.51
N ASP A 21 5.90 6.94 11.21
CA ASP A 21 6.31 8.18 11.85
C ASP A 21 6.19 7.99 13.37
N ASP A 22 7.32 7.80 14.04
CA ASP A 22 7.36 7.52 15.47
C ASP A 22 6.90 8.72 16.30
N ALA A 23 7.14 9.93 15.83
CA ALA A 23 6.73 11.15 16.55
C ALA A 23 5.19 11.28 16.62
N GLN A 24 4.49 10.80 15.58
CA GLN A 24 3.03 10.82 15.53
C GLN A 24 2.40 9.50 15.97
N ASP A 25 3.18 8.45 16.13
CA ASP A 25 2.68 7.08 16.35
C ASP A 25 1.70 6.67 15.26
N ALA A 26 2.12 6.85 14.01
CA ALA A 26 1.28 6.75 12.84
C ALA A 26 1.97 6.01 11.70
N VAL A 27 1.16 5.53 10.75
CA VAL A 27 1.61 4.97 9.47
C VAL A 27 0.96 5.72 8.33
N LEU A 28 1.66 5.78 7.19
CA LEU A 28 1.16 6.43 5.99
C LEU A 28 0.26 5.49 5.20
N VAL A 29 -0.87 5.99 4.75
CA VAL A 29 -1.72 5.30 3.78
C VAL A 29 -1.86 6.17 2.53
N SER A 30 -2.20 5.51 1.42
CA SER A 30 -2.50 6.15 0.15
C SER A 30 -3.98 5.96 -0.16
N ASP A 31 -4.69 7.06 -0.34
CA ASP A 31 -6.02 7.05 -0.93
C ASP A 31 -5.85 7.23 -2.44
N GLU A 32 -6.43 6.35 -3.22
CA GLU A 32 -6.23 6.34 -4.67
C GLU A 32 -7.58 6.28 -5.41
N LEU A 33 -7.70 7.10 -6.44
CA LEU A 33 -8.90 7.16 -7.28
C LEU A 33 -8.68 6.27 -8.51
N ILE A 34 -9.36 5.13 -8.56
CA ILE A 34 -9.21 4.13 -9.62
C ILE A 34 -10.60 3.85 -10.22
N PHE A 35 -10.74 4.07 -11.52
CA PHE A 35 -11.99 3.84 -12.27
C PHE A 35 -13.21 4.46 -11.58
N GLY A 36 -13.07 5.70 -11.08
CA GLY A 36 -14.14 6.45 -10.43
C GLY A 36 -14.42 6.06 -8.98
N ASN A 37 -13.71 5.07 -8.43
CA ASN A 37 -13.85 4.64 -7.04
C ASN A 37 -12.60 5.00 -6.24
N ALA A 38 -12.79 5.32 -4.98
CA ALA A 38 -11.71 5.67 -4.07
C ALA A 38 -11.39 4.49 -3.15
N TYR A 39 -10.10 4.17 -3.04
CA TYR A 39 -9.62 3.06 -2.21
C TYR A 39 -8.50 3.54 -1.31
N THR A 40 -8.50 3.08 -0.06
CA THR A 40 -7.37 3.25 0.85
C THR A 40 -6.50 2.00 0.78
N LYS A 41 -5.21 2.21 0.60
CA LYS A 41 -4.21 1.13 0.53
C LYS A 41 -2.88 1.60 1.11
N PHE A 42 -1.93 0.68 1.27
CA PHE A 42 -0.55 1.06 1.55
C PHE A 42 0.14 1.45 0.25
N PRO A 43 1.06 2.44 0.29
CA PRO A 43 1.79 2.86 -0.91
C PRO A 43 2.79 1.79 -1.36
N GLY A 44 3.04 1.73 -2.65
CA GLY A 44 3.93 0.77 -3.28
C GLY A 44 3.57 0.54 -4.74
N GLY A 45 4.05 -0.55 -5.30
CA GLY A 45 3.79 -0.87 -6.70
C GLY A 45 4.36 -2.21 -7.14
N GLY A 46 4.35 -2.43 -8.46
CA GLY A 46 4.86 -3.65 -9.07
C GLY A 46 6.37 -3.75 -9.04
N VAL A 47 6.88 -4.94 -8.74
CA VAL A 47 8.31 -5.22 -8.84
C VAL A 47 8.68 -5.30 -10.31
N GLU A 48 9.71 -4.56 -10.71
CA GLU A 48 10.25 -4.57 -12.07
C GLU A 48 11.40 -5.56 -12.18
N PHE A 49 11.62 -6.06 -13.41
CA PHE A 49 12.79 -6.88 -13.68
C PHE A 49 14.07 -6.09 -13.40
N GLY A 50 15.01 -6.74 -12.73
CA GLY A 50 16.30 -6.11 -12.38
C GLY A 50 16.31 -5.46 -11.00
N GLU A 51 15.19 -5.45 -10.27
CA GLU A 51 15.13 -4.97 -8.88
C GLU A 51 14.60 -6.03 -7.94
N GLY A 52 15.02 -5.96 -6.69
CA GLY A 52 14.41 -6.74 -5.61
C GLY A 52 13.21 -6.00 -5.00
N PRO A 53 12.33 -6.69 -4.29
CA PRO A 53 11.13 -6.06 -3.73
C PRO A 53 11.40 -4.90 -2.77
N SER A 54 12.48 -4.95 -1.98
CA SER A 54 12.85 -3.84 -1.10
C SER A 54 13.34 -2.61 -1.88
N GLN A 55 13.95 -2.82 -3.05
CA GLN A 55 14.34 -1.74 -3.94
C GLN A 55 13.12 -1.11 -4.62
N THR A 56 12.11 -1.91 -4.91
CA THR A 56 10.85 -1.43 -5.48
C THR A 56 10.21 -0.36 -4.59
N VAL A 57 10.11 -0.60 -3.30
CA VAL A 57 9.45 0.36 -2.40
C VAL A 57 10.22 1.66 -2.29
N VAL A 58 11.55 1.63 -2.34
CA VAL A 58 12.38 2.85 -2.36
C VAL A 58 12.13 3.63 -3.66
N ARG A 59 12.09 2.95 -4.79
CA ARG A 59 11.81 3.57 -6.10
C ARG A 59 10.40 4.19 -6.12
N GLU A 60 9.40 3.44 -5.68
CA GLU A 60 8.01 3.90 -5.67
C GLU A 60 7.82 5.13 -4.77
N ALA A 61 8.46 5.15 -3.61
CA ALA A 61 8.41 6.32 -2.73
C ALA A 61 8.98 7.58 -3.39
N MET A 62 10.07 7.43 -4.15
CA MET A 62 10.65 8.54 -4.91
C MET A 62 9.76 8.97 -6.07
N GLU A 63 9.20 8.03 -6.82
CA GLU A 63 8.34 8.33 -7.97
C GLU A 63 7.04 9.02 -7.55
N GLU A 64 6.38 8.50 -6.52
CA GLU A 64 5.04 8.95 -6.13
C GLU A 64 5.06 10.16 -5.20
N MET A 65 6.05 10.25 -4.31
CA MET A 65 6.07 11.25 -3.23
C MET A 65 7.33 12.10 -3.20
N LYS A 66 8.33 11.79 -3.99
CA LYS A 66 9.68 12.42 -3.91
C LYS A 66 10.32 12.24 -2.52
N GLN A 67 9.93 11.19 -1.81
CA GLN A 67 10.37 10.94 -0.44
C GLN A 67 11.44 9.87 -0.40
N PRO A 68 12.67 10.18 0.05
CA PRO A 68 13.67 9.17 0.39
C PRO A 68 13.20 8.38 1.61
N ILE A 69 13.27 7.06 1.51
CA ILE A 69 12.93 6.16 2.63
C ILE A 69 14.01 5.12 2.83
N GLU A 70 14.11 4.63 4.05
CA GLU A 70 14.95 3.49 4.43
C GLU A 70 14.04 2.32 4.80
N VAL A 71 14.27 1.17 4.17
CA VAL A 71 13.62 -0.07 4.54
C VAL A 71 14.26 -0.59 5.83
N THR A 72 13.45 -0.77 6.86
CA THR A 72 13.92 -1.22 8.18
C THR A 72 13.75 -2.71 8.42
N GLY A 73 12.90 -3.38 7.63
CA GLY A 73 12.72 -4.82 7.72
C GLY A 73 11.55 -5.32 6.90
N HIS A 74 11.47 -6.64 6.75
CA HIS A 74 10.32 -7.31 6.18
C HIS A 74 9.18 -7.33 7.22
N PHE A 75 7.96 -7.03 6.77
CA PHE A 75 6.78 -7.02 7.65
C PHE A 75 5.88 -8.23 7.38
N TYR A 76 5.47 -8.44 6.12
CA TYR A 76 4.54 -9.51 5.77
C TYR A 76 4.62 -9.85 4.28
N THR A 77 4.45 -11.11 3.96
CA THR A 77 4.23 -11.58 2.58
C THR A 77 2.95 -12.40 2.55
N THR A 78 2.07 -12.15 1.60
CA THR A 78 0.82 -12.90 1.48
C THR A 78 1.10 -14.39 1.27
N ASP A 79 0.43 -15.23 2.04
CA ASP A 79 0.52 -16.69 1.97
C ASP A 79 -0.81 -17.35 1.57
N PHE A 80 -1.70 -16.56 0.98
CA PHE A 80 -3.02 -17.03 0.52
C PHE A 80 -3.26 -16.56 -0.91
N TYR A 81 -4.19 -17.23 -1.58
CA TYR A 81 -4.53 -16.92 -2.96
C TYR A 81 -5.17 -15.54 -3.09
N LEU A 82 -4.62 -14.72 -3.99
CA LEU A 82 -5.16 -13.41 -4.35
C LEU A 82 -5.21 -13.28 -5.87
N GLN A 83 -6.40 -13.13 -6.41
CA GLN A 83 -6.59 -12.69 -7.79
C GLN A 83 -6.66 -11.17 -7.81
N SER A 84 -6.03 -10.54 -8.81
CA SER A 84 -6.09 -9.09 -8.95
C SER A 84 -7.53 -8.63 -9.17
N PHE A 85 -7.92 -7.60 -8.43
CA PHE A 85 -9.24 -6.99 -8.59
C PHE A 85 -9.39 -6.32 -9.96
N PHE A 86 -8.33 -5.66 -10.44
CA PHE A 86 -8.36 -4.90 -11.69
C PHE A 86 -7.94 -5.71 -12.92
N HIS A 87 -7.10 -6.73 -12.74
CA HIS A 87 -6.54 -7.55 -13.81
C HIS A 87 -6.70 -9.04 -13.49
N PRO A 88 -7.85 -9.64 -13.81
CA PRO A 88 -8.16 -11.00 -13.37
C PRO A 88 -7.20 -12.08 -13.86
N ALA A 89 -6.40 -11.81 -14.90
CA ALA A 89 -5.34 -12.71 -15.35
C ALA A 89 -4.14 -12.77 -14.40
N ASP A 90 -4.06 -11.86 -13.43
CA ASP A 90 -2.94 -11.75 -12.50
C ASP A 90 -3.27 -12.42 -11.16
N GLN A 91 -2.38 -13.29 -10.70
CA GLN A 91 -2.34 -13.75 -9.32
C GLN A 91 -1.31 -12.90 -8.57
N ILE A 92 -1.75 -12.26 -7.49
CA ILE A 92 -0.94 -11.28 -6.76
C ILE A 92 -0.15 -11.98 -5.65
N ILE A 93 1.14 -11.63 -5.56
CA ILE A 93 1.95 -11.86 -4.36
C ILE A 93 2.34 -10.47 -3.86
N SER A 94 1.90 -10.13 -2.64
CA SER A 94 2.17 -8.83 -2.03
C SER A 94 3.19 -8.98 -0.91
N ILE A 95 4.25 -8.17 -0.97
CA ILE A 95 5.33 -8.16 0.00
C ILE A 95 5.36 -6.79 0.66
N TYR A 96 5.27 -6.76 1.97
CA TYR A 96 5.23 -5.52 2.76
C TYR A 96 6.52 -5.35 3.55
N TYR A 97 7.07 -4.16 3.49
CA TYR A 97 8.26 -3.76 4.25
C TYR A 97 7.94 -2.64 5.20
N SER A 98 8.51 -2.68 6.39
CA SER A 98 8.54 -1.51 7.26
C SER A 98 9.63 -0.56 6.78
N ALA A 99 9.35 0.74 6.88
CA ALA A 99 10.26 1.78 6.41
C ALA A 99 10.12 3.04 7.26
N ARG A 100 11.13 3.90 7.18
CA ARG A 100 11.15 5.23 7.79
C ARG A 100 11.62 6.25 6.78
N MET A 101 11.18 7.50 6.97
CA MET A 101 11.67 8.60 6.14
C MET A 101 13.16 8.86 6.42
N ILE A 102 13.89 9.14 5.34
CA ILE A 102 15.23 9.72 5.43
C ILE A 102 15.08 11.23 5.33
N GLY A 103 15.46 11.94 6.41
CA GLY A 103 15.31 13.39 6.46
C GLY A 103 13.85 13.82 6.67
N GLU A 104 13.58 15.06 6.27
CA GLU A 104 12.26 15.66 6.45
C GLU A 104 11.25 15.13 5.44
N GLN A 105 9.97 15.23 5.80
CA GLN A 105 8.86 14.89 4.89
C GLN A 105 8.87 15.83 3.69
N GLN A 106 8.92 15.24 2.49
CA GLN A 106 8.97 15.97 1.22
C GLN A 106 7.60 16.04 0.51
N PHE A 107 6.61 15.32 0.97
CA PHE A 107 5.27 15.30 0.38
C PHE A 107 4.28 16.07 1.24
N THR A 108 3.20 16.55 0.61
CA THR A 108 2.08 17.14 1.33
C THR A 108 1.11 16.06 1.73
N ASP A 109 0.78 15.96 3.01
CA ASP A 109 -0.21 15.02 3.51
C ASP A 109 -1.60 15.66 3.63
N ALA A 110 -2.63 14.86 3.40
CA ALA A 110 -4.01 15.24 3.58
C ALA A 110 -4.45 15.03 5.03
N GLN A 111 -5.39 15.86 5.49
CA GLN A 111 -5.93 15.77 6.84
C GLN A 111 -7.22 14.95 6.91
N ILE A 112 -7.84 14.67 5.77
CA ILE A 112 -9.07 13.89 5.65
C ILE A 112 -8.89 12.80 4.58
N ALA A 113 -9.68 11.75 4.71
CA ALA A 113 -9.69 10.67 3.72
C ALA A 113 -10.21 11.17 2.37
N PHE A 114 -9.65 10.64 1.30
CA PHE A 114 -10.09 10.85 -0.07
C PHE A 114 -10.06 12.32 -0.52
N ASP A 115 -9.04 13.04 -0.05
CA ASP A 115 -8.86 14.46 -0.36
C ASP A 115 -8.16 14.62 -1.72
N PHE A 116 -8.91 14.34 -2.79
CA PHE A 116 -8.44 14.48 -4.17
C PHE A 116 -8.67 15.90 -4.66
N LYS A 117 -7.62 16.52 -5.24
CA LYS A 117 -7.66 17.90 -5.71
C LYS A 117 -8.25 18.04 -7.11
N GLN A 118 -7.94 17.10 -8.00
CA GLN A 118 -8.36 17.14 -9.41
C GLN A 118 -9.39 16.08 -9.76
N ARG A 119 -9.47 15.01 -8.96
CA ARG A 119 -10.34 13.84 -9.16
C ARG A 119 -10.14 13.18 -10.53
N ILE A 120 -8.87 12.99 -10.88
CA ILE A 120 -8.45 12.33 -12.11
C ILE A 120 -8.04 10.88 -11.83
N TYR A 121 -8.02 10.06 -12.89
CA TYR A 121 -7.61 8.65 -12.79
C TYR A 121 -6.20 8.51 -12.22
N ASN A 122 -6.04 7.59 -11.29
CA ASN A 122 -4.80 7.32 -10.56
C ASN A 122 -4.30 8.45 -9.67
N GLU A 123 -5.13 9.43 -9.38
CA GLU A 123 -4.75 10.44 -8.39
C GLU A 123 -4.57 9.80 -7.03
N GLU A 124 -3.49 10.13 -6.35
CA GLU A 124 -3.17 9.67 -5.01
C GLU A 124 -3.20 10.82 -4.02
N SER A 125 -3.65 10.53 -2.80
CA SER A 125 -3.64 11.45 -1.67
C SER A 125 -3.10 10.69 -0.46
N PHE A 126 -2.03 11.19 0.14
CA PHE A 126 -1.37 10.53 1.26
C PHE A 126 -1.82 11.13 2.57
N ARG A 127 -2.08 10.30 3.56
CA ARG A 127 -2.44 10.75 4.92
C ARG A 127 -1.86 9.84 5.99
N TRP A 128 -1.61 10.42 7.14
CA TRP A 128 -1.15 9.69 8.31
C TRP A 128 -2.35 9.13 9.09
N VAL A 129 -2.26 7.85 9.45
CA VAL A 129 -3.27 7.18 10.28
C VAL A 129 -2.60 6.76 11.58
N LYS A 130 -3.17 7.19 12.69
CA LYS A 130 -2.68 6.80 14.02
C LYS A 130 -2.78 5.28 14.18
N LEU A 131 -1.73 4.65 14.70
CA LEU A 131 -1.75 3.21 14.98
C LEU A 131 -2.89 2.84 15.94
N SER A 132 -3.24 3.73 16.87
CA SER A 132 -4.36 3.52 17.79
C SER A 132 -5.73 3.48 17.12
N THR A 133 -5.84 4.00 15.90
CA THR A 133 -7.12 4.10 15.18
C THR A 133 -7.19 3.21 13.94
N ILE A 134 -6.09 2.58 13.54
CA ILE A 134 -6.06 1.76 12.33
C ILE A 134 -6.98 0.55 12.47
N ARG A 135 -7.78 0.29 11.43
CA ARG A 135 -8.71 -0.85 11.38
C ARG A 135 -8.74 -1.42 9.98
N GLU A 136 -9.00 -2.72 9.89
CA GLU A 136 -9.08 -3.42 8.61
C GLU A 136 -10.19 -2.89 7.69
N ASP A 137 -11.28 -2.38 8.26
CA ASP A 137 -12.41 -1.86 7.47
C ASP A 137 -12.09 -0.53 6.75
N MET A 138 -10.96 0.11 7.06
CA MET A 138 -10.45 1.25 6.30
C MET A 138 -9.93 0.86 4.92
N PHE A 139 -9.60 -0.41 4.72
CA PHE A 139 -8.96 -0.92 3.51
C PHE A 139 -9.92 -1.77 2.71
N HIS A 140 -9.76 -1.75 1.40
CA HIS A 140 -10.61 -2.53 0.50
C HIS A 140 -10.00 -3.91 0.17
N PHE A 141 -8.69 -3.97 -0.03
CA PHE A 141 -8.01 -5.18 -0.52
C PHE A 141 -7.61 -6.11 0.62
N ALA A 142 -7.76 -7.41 0.38
CA ALA A 142 -7.57 -8.44 1.42
C ALA A 142 -6.17 -8.42 2.04
N ALA A 143 -5.12 -8.19 1.24
CA ALA A 143 -3.75 -8.11 1.75
C ALA A 143 -3.57 -6.93 2.69
N ASP A 144 -4.08 -5.75 2.32
CA ASP A 144 -4.01 -4.54 3.15
C ASP A 144 -4.79 -4.73 4.45
N LYS A 145 -5.96 -5.37 4.38
CA LYS A 145 -6.76 -5.70 5.58
C LYS A 145 -5.97 -6.56 6.56
N ARG A 146 -5.24 -7.54 6.04
CA ARG A 146 -4.39 -8.42 6.85
C ARG A 146 -3.30 -7.61 7.56
N VAL A 147 -2.62 -6.74 6.85
CA VAL A 147 -1.57 -5.88 7.40
C VAL A 147 -2.15 -4.92 8.44
N ALA A 148 -3.31 -4.33 8.16
CA ALA A 148 -3.98 -3.44 9.12
C ALA A 148 -4.32 -4.14 10.43
N ARG A 149 -4.78 -5.40 10.38
CA ARG A 149 -5.01 -6.21 11.59
C ARG A 149 -3.72 -6.42 12.38
N MET A 150 -2.62 -6.73 11.68
CA MET A 150 -1.32 -6.91 12.32
C MET A 150 -0.86 -5.62 13.01
N LEU A 151 -1.00 -4.48 12.34
CA LEU A 151 -0.65 -3.17 12.90
C LEU A 151 -1.51 -2.83 14.12
N ALA A 152 -2.80 -3.11 14.07
CA ALA A 152 -3.71 -2.86 15.19
C ALA A 152 -3.32 -3.64 16.45
N THR A 153 -2.71 -4.82 16.31
CA THR A 153 -2.24 -5.62 17.45
C THR A 153 -0.94 -5.11 18.05
N MET A 154 -0.19 -4.25 17.35
CA MET A 154 1.05 -3.67 17.85
C MET A 154 0.81 -2.61 18.91
N VAL A 155 -0.40 -2.05 18.95
CA VAL A 155 -0.81 -1.02 19.93
C VAL A 155 -1.44 -1.71 21.11
N ARG A 156 -0.82 -1.54 22.27
CA ARG A 156 -1.34 -2.08 23.53
C ARG A 156 -1.64 -0.96 24.52
#